data_957d38d879a11b7e962cad31ea6ba379
#
_entry.id   957d38d879a11b7e962cad31ea6ba379
#
_cell.length_a   1.000
_cell.length_b   1.000
_cell.length_c   1.000
_cell.angle_alpha   90.00
_cell.angle_beta   90.00
_cell.angle_gamma   90.00
#
_symmetry.space_group_name_H-M   'P 1'
#
loop_
_entity.id
_entity.type
_entity.pdbx_description
1 polymer ?
#
loop_
_entity_poly.entity_id
_entity_poly.type
_entity_poly.pdbx_seq_one_letter_code
_entity_poly.pdbx_strand_id
1 'polypeptide(L)'
;NISFDKEDKETWSTFKMISKLPRECLGAYIISMSSKASDILTVVVLQKEAGIKSCLRTVPLFETLSDLEHAHRVMQEIYKIPWYLKYFKNKQEIMIGYSDSSKDAGKLAASWAQYCTQEKLQELSNKYKVDLTLFHGRGGSVGRGGGPIYEALLSQPPGTVNGRTRVTEQGEIIQQKYATELLAEYTLGTYIGSVLEATLAPPIKPKKNWRKLMNAMSIVSANAYRNNFFNKDFL
;
A
#
# COMPACT_ATOMS: atom_id res chain seq x y z
N ASN A 1 -15.43 8.52 -33.06
CA ASN A 1 -16.10 9.11 -31.89
C ASN A 1 -16.06 8.10 -30.75
N ILE A 2 -15.24 8.33 -29.75
CA ILE A 2 -15.25 7.55 -28.51
C ILE A 2 -16.42 8.11 -27.68
N SER A 3 -17.43 7.27 -27.41
CA SER A 3 -18.50 7.65 -26.50
C SER A 3 -18.03 7.33 -25.07
N PHE A 4 -17.99 8.33 -24.24
CA PHE A 4 -17.71 8.17 -22.80
C PHE A 4 -19.00 7.82 -22.08
N ASP A 5 -18.97 6.80 -21.25
CA ASP A 5 -20.05 6.50 -20.31
C ASP A 5 -20.08 7.48 -19.13
N LYS A 6 -20.94 7.24 -18.15
CA LYS A 6 -21.07 8.12 -16.99
C LYS A 6 -19.83 8.09 -16.10
N GLU A 7 -19.25 6.92 -15.89
CA GLU A 7 -18.07 6.73 -15.02
C GLU A 7 -16.82 7.35 -15.64
N ASP A 8 -16.66 7.20 -16.98
CA ASP A 8 -15.59 7.86 -17.73
C ASP A 8 -15.64 9.39 -17.58
N LYS A 9 -16.85 9.96 -17.68
CA LYS A 9 -17.06 11.41 -17.53
C LYS A 9 -16.75 11.90 -16.11
N GLU A 10 -17.13 11.13 -15.09
CA GLU A 10 -16.84 11.44 -13.68
C GLU A 10 -15.33 11.39 -13.42
N THR A 11 -14.66 10.33 -13.89
CA THR A 11 -13.20 10.20 -13.81
C THR A 11 -12.51 11.35 -14.52
N TRP A 12 -12.91 11.68 -15.73
CA TRP A 12 -12.34 12.79 -16.47
C TRP A 12 -12.56 14.14 -15.78
N SER A 13 -13.77 14.38 -15.23
CA SER A 13 -14.05 15.61 -14.47
C SER A 13 -13.17 15.74 -13.23
N THR A 14 -12.83 14.63 -12.58
CA THR A 14 -11.90 14.62 -11.45
C THR A 14 -10.51 15.10 -11.88
N PHE A 15 -9.95 14.60 -12.99
CA PHE A 15 -8.67 15.10 -13.51
C PHE A 15 -8.74 16.58 -13.90
N LYS A 16 -9.84 17.03 -14.50
CA LYS A 16 -10.05 18.46 -14.81
C LYS A 16 -10.15 19.32 -13.55
N MET A 17 -10.77 18.82 -12.49
CA MET A 17 -10.80 19.53 -11.20
C MET A 17 -9.38 19.62 -10.61
N ILE A 18 -8.64 18.51 -10.57
CA ILE A 18 -7.27 18.46 -10.08
C ILE A 18 -6.38 19.48 -10.82
N SER A 19 -6.56 19.64 -12.13
CA SER A 19 -5.76 20.58 -12.93
C SER A 19 -5.96 22.05 -12.55
N LYS A 20 -7.07 22.37 -11.87
CA LYS A 20 -7.40 23.74 -11.41
C LYS A 20 -6.95 24.01 -9.97
N LEU A 21 -6.60 22.98 -9.21
CA LEU A 21 -6.18 23.12 -7.82
C LEU A 21 -4.68 23.46 -7.73
N PRO A 22 -4.28 24.27 -6.75
CA PRO A 22 -2.86 24.47 -6.44
C PRO A 22 -2.18 23.14 -6.14
N ARG A 23 -0.97 22.95 -6.67
CA ARG A 23 -0.23 21.68 -6.53
C ARG A 23 0.02 21.31 -5.07
N GLU A 24 0.16 22.30 -4.23
CA GLU A 24 0.45 22.20 -2.79
C GLU A 24 -0.72 21.59 -2.01
N CYS A 25 -1.94 21.68 -2.54
CA CYS A 25 -3.13 21.08 -1.92
C CYS A 25 -3.22 19.58 -2.09
N LEU A 26 -2.38 18.98 -2.97
CA LEU A 26 -2.50 17.59 -3.38
C LEU A 26 -1.17 16.84 -3.18
N GLY A 27 -1.22 15.66 -2.56
CA GLY A 27 -0.06 14.81 -2.30
C GLY A 27 0.23 13.82 -3.41
N ALA A 28 -0.70 12.91 -3.64
CA ALA A 28 -0.58 11.80 -4.58
C ALA A 28 -1.95 11.43 -5.15
N TYR A 29 -1.96 10.68 -6.25
CA TYR A 29 -3.15 10.05 -6.83
C TYR A 29 -3.09 8.54 -6.58
N ILE A 30 -3.97 8.04 -5.74
CA ILE A 30 -4.04 6.62 -5.39
C ILE A 30 -5.04 5.94 -6.32
N ILE A 31 -4.68 4.79 -6.85
CA ILE A 31 -5.56 3.96 -7.66
C ILE A 31 -5.74 2.58 -7.02
N SER A 32 -6.99 2.17 -6.88
CA SER A 32 -7.36 0.83 -6.43
C SER A 32 -7.21 -0.19 -7.58
N MET A 33 -7.30 -1.47 -7.25
CA MET A 33 -7.33 -2.59 -8.19
C MET A 33 -6.18 -2.59 -9.20
N SER A 34 -4.99 -2.15 -8.78
CA SER A 34 -3.82 -2.08 -9.65
C SER A 34 -3.28 -3.49 -9.93
N SER A 35 -3.32 -3.91 -11.18
CA SER A 35 -2.91 -5.25 -11.60
C SER A 35 -1.86 -5.25 -12.71
N LYS A 36 -1.69 -4.13 -13.41
CA LYS A 36 -0.80 -3.99 -14.57
C LYS A 36 -0.04 -2.66 -14.52
N ALA A 37 1.13 -2.63 -15.15
CA ALA A 37 1.90 -1.40 -15.33
C ALA A 37 1.12 -0.33 -16.11
N SER A 38 0.27 -0.75 -17.06
CA SER A 38 -0.60 0.15 -17.82
C SER A 38 -1.54 0.96 -16.93
N ASP A 39 -2.03 0.41 -15.82
CA ASP A 39 -2.96 1.10 -14.94
C ASP A 39 -2.29 2.36 -14.35
N ILE A 40 -1.04 2.22 -13.92
CA ILE A 40 -0.22 3.31 -13.38
C ILE A 40 0.09 4.36 -14.47
N LEU A 41 0.45 3.91 -15.67
CA LEU A 41 0.81 4.79 -16.78
C LEU A 41 -0.40 5.55 -17.32
N THR A 42 -1.56 4.92 -17.38
CA THR A 42 -2.82 5.56 -17.80
C THR A 42 -3.13 6.77 -16.93
N VAL A 43 -2.94 6.68 -15.62
CA VAL A 43 -3.13 7.83 -14.72
C VAL A 43 -2.19 8.98 -15.06
N VAL A 44 -0.94 8.69 -15.42
CA VAL A 44 0.02 9.75 -15.82
C VAL A 44 -0.42 10.40 -17.12
N VAL A 45 -0.90 9.61 -18.08
CA VAL A 45 -1.43 10.14 -19.36
C VAL A 45 -2.65 11.02 -19.11
N LEU A 46 -3.63 10.54 -18.34
CA LEU A 46 -4.85 11.31 -18.03
C LEU A 46 -4.54 12.61 -17.31
N GLN A 47 -3.57 12.62 -16.39
CA GLN A 47 -3.12 13.85 -15.75
C GLN A 47 -2.55 14.85 -16.77
N LYS A 48 -1.72 14.37 -17.70
CA LYS A 48 -1.13 15.22 -18.75
C LYS A 48 -2.18 15.77 -19.70
N GLU A 49 -3.10 14.93 -20.18
CA GLU A 49 -4.21 15.32 -21.05
C GLU A 49 -5.14 16.33 -20.36
N ALA A 50 -5.34 16.22 -19.05
CA ALA A 50 -6.09 17.21 -18.27
C ALA A 50 -5.36 18.55 -18.08
N GLY A 51 -4.10 18.68 -18.53
CA GLY A 51 -3.31 19.89 -18.45
C GLY A 51 -2.53 20.04 -17.13
N ILE A 52 -2.36 18.96 -16.36
CA ILE A 52 -1.57 18.99 -15.12
C ILE A 52 -0.09 19.05 -15.48
N LYS A 53 0.55 20.19 -15.27
CA LYS A 53 1.96 20.44 -15.63
C LYS A 53 2.93 19.55 -14.84
N SER A 54 2.69 19.37 -13.55
CA SER A 54 3.46 18.50 -12.67
C SER A 54 2.55 17.40 -12.13
N CYS A 55 2.57 16.22 -12.75
CA CYS A 55 1.71 15.13 -12.35
C CYS A 55 1.91 14.75 -10.88
N LEU A 56 0.81 14.41 -10.22
CA LEU A 56 0.84 13.78 -8.91
C LEU A 56 1.49 12.40 -9.05
N ARG A 57 2.21 11.98 -8.02
CA ARG A 57 2.69 10.60 -7.95
C ARG A 57 1.49 9.65 -8.02
N THR A 58 1.54 8.70 -8.92
CA THR A 58 0.56 7.62 -8.96
C THR A 58 0.96 6.56 -7.96
N VAL A 59 0.07 6.28 -7.03
CA VAL A 59 0.26 5.29 -5.96
C VAL A 59 -0.63 4.10 -6.27
N PRO A 60 -0.09 2.98 -6.77
CA PRO A 60 -0.87 1.77 -6.96
C PRO A 60 -1.20 1.16 -5.60
N LEU A 61 -2.46 0.76 -5.43
CA LEU A 61 -2.93 -0.03 -4.31
C LEU A 61 -3.07 -1.48 -4.75
N PHE A 62 -2.35 -2.39 -4.09
CA PHE A 62 -2.48 -3.83 -4.28
C PHE A 62 -3.33 -4.40 -3.14
N GLU A 63 -4.50 -4.93 -3.47
CA GLU A 63 -5.57 -5.21 -2.52
C GLU A 63 -5.82 -6.68 -2.30
N THR A 64 -5.97 -7.46 -3.39
CA THR A 64 -6.27 -8.90 -3.30
C THR A 64 -4.99 -9.71 -3.04
N LEU A 65 -5.16 -10.99 -2.68
CA LEU A 65 -4.01 -11.90 -2.55
C LEU A 65 -3.22 -11.98 -3.86
N SER A 66 -3.93 -12.08 -4.99
CA SER A 66 -3.33 -12.11 -6.32
C SER A 66 -2.55 -10.83 -6.64
N ASP A 67 -3.10 -9.66 -6.33
CA ASP A 67 -2.41 -8.39 -6.57
C ASP A 67 -1.13 -8.28 -5.74
N LEU A 68 -1.18 -8.68 -4.47
CA LEU A 68 -0.02 -8.72 -3.59
C LEU A 68 1.08 -9.64 -4.13
N GLU A 69 0.72 -10.82 -4.62
CA GLU A 69 1.68 -11.77 -5.21
C GLU A 69 2.35 -11.23 -6.47
N HIS A 70 1.62 -10.44 -7.27
CA HIS A 70 2.08 -9.91 -8.55
C HIS A 70 2.67 -8.49 -8.47
N ALA A 71 2.48 -7.76 -7.37
CA ALA A 71 2.90 -6.37 -7.19
C ALA A 71 4.35 -6.11 -7.62
N HIS A 72 5.27 -7.00 -7.27
CA HIS A 72 6.70 -6.84 -7.62
C HIS A 72 6.94 -6.92 -9.13
N ARG A 73 6.15 -7.70 -9.90
CA ARG A 73 6.25 -7.80 -11.36
C ARG A 73 5.74 -6.52 -12.01
N VAL A 74 4.58 -6.04 -11.59
CA VAL A 74 4.00 -4.77 -12.05
C VAL A 74 4.99 -3.63 -11.84
N MET A 75 5.54 -3.53 -10.63
CA MET A 75 6.51 -2.47 -10.34
C MET A 75 7.84 -2.64 -11.05
N GLN A 76 8.26 -3.88 -11.32
CA GLN A 76 9.45 -4.12 -12.14
C GLN A 76 9.29 -3.62 -13.58
N GLU A 77 8.11 -3.77 -14.17
CA GLU A 77 7.82 -3.22 -15.50
C GLU A 77 7.89 -1.69 -15.48
N ILE A 78 7.31 -1.04 -14.46
CA ILE A 78 7.39 0.41 -14.28
C ILE A 78 8.83 0.89 -14.10
N TYR A 79 9.61 0.23 -13.26
CA TYR A 79 11.00 0.64 -12.98
C TYR A 79 11.97 0.42 -14.15
N LYS A 80 11.57 -0.38 -15.13
CA LYS A 80 12.31 -0.51 -16.40
C LYS A 80 12.11 0.68 -17.35
N ILE A 81 11.19 1.59 -17.04
CA ILE A 81 10.89 2.76 -17.86
C ILE A 81 11.70 3.97 -17.38
N PRO A 82 12.80 4.34 -18.08
CA PRO A 82 13.73 5.36 -17.57
C PRO A 82 13.09 6.74 -17.40
N TRP A 83 12.18 7.12 -18.33
CA TRP A 83 11.52 8.42 -18.25
C TRP A 83 10.60 8.52 -17.01
N TYR A 84 9.95 7.41 -16.62
CA TYR A 84 9.08 7.36 -15.44
C TYR A 84 9.89 7.63 -14.17
N LEU A 85 10.99 6.91 -13.98
CA LEU A 85 11.86 7.08 -12.82
C LEU A 85 12.44 8.49 -12.76
N LYS A 86 12.92 9.00 -13.90
CA LYS A 86 13.43 10.38 -13.98
C LYS A 86 12.37 11.42 -13.66
N TYR A 87 11.15 11.25 -14.19
CA TYR A 87 10.04 12.19 -13.98
C TYR A 87 9.64 12.27 -12.50
N PHE A 88 9.57 11.13 -11.82
CA PHE A 88 9.24 11.07 -10.40
C PHE A 88 10.47 11.11 -9.47
N LYS A 89 11.64 11.49 -9.99
CA LYS A 89 12.90 11.67 -9.24
C LYS A 89 13.31 10.42 -8.44
N ASN A 90 13.13 9.25 -9.03
CA ASN A 90 13.36 7.95 -8.40
C ASN A 90 12.59 7.74 -7.08
N LYS A 91 11.44 8.37 -6.92
CA LYS A 91 10.57 8.20 -5.74
C LYS A 91 9.31 7.48 -6.13
N GLN A 92 8.98 6.43 -5.40
CA GLN A 92 7.74 5.68 -5.58
C GLN A 92 7.06 5.44 -4.25
N GLU A 93 5.76 5.55 -4.27
CA GLU A 93 4.91 5.18 -3.16
C GLU A 93 3.97 4.05 -3.61
N ILE A 94 3.82 3.02 -2.79
CA ILE A 94 2.99 1.85 -3.08
C ILE A 94 2.11 1.60 -1.87
N MET A 95 0.81 1.47 -2.11
CA MET A 95 -0.15 1.19 -1.05
C MET A 95 -0.41 -0.32 -0.94
N ILE A 96 -0.39 -0.81 0.28
CA ILE A 96 -0.66 -2.20 0.62
C ILE A 96 -2.06 -2.27 1.24
N GLY A 97 -2.94 -3.08 0.63
CA GLY A 97 -4.29 -3.32 1.12
C GLY A 97 -4.32 -4.36 2.24
N TYR A 98 -5.08 -4.09 3.29
CA TYR A 98 -5.22 -4.95 4.46
C TYR A 98 -6.60 -5.60 4.55
N SER A 99 -7.65 -4.79 4.38
CA SER A 99 -9.03 -5.25 4.52
C SER A 99 -9.39 -6.24 3.42
N ASP A 100 -9.15 -5.86 2.17
CA ASP A 100 -9.62 -6.62 1.02
C ASP A 100 -8.83 -7.91 0.83
N SER A 101 -7.52 -7.91 1.09
CA SER A 101 -6.75 -9.14 1.12
C SER A 101 -7.21 -10.11 2.20
N SER A 102 -7.62 -9.59 3.36
CA SER A 102 -8.15 -10.43 4.44
C SER A 102 -9.54 -10.98 4.13
N LYS A 103 -10.38 -10.23 3.43
CA LYS A 103 -11.69 -10.70 2.92
C LYS A 103 -11.52 -11.75 1.81
N ASP A 104 -10.49 -11.63 0.98
CA ASP A 104 -10.21 -12.55 -0.12
C ASP A 104 -9.64 -13.90 0.37
N ALA A 105 -8.73 -13.90 1.34
CA ALA A 105 -7.95 -15.09 1.68
C ALA A 105 -7.86 -15.43 3.18
N GLY A 106 -8.56 -14.70 4.01
CA GLY A 106 -8.44 -14.80 5.46
C GLY A 106 -7.19 -14.14 6.02
N LYS A 107 -7.21 -13.87 7.33
CA LYS A 107 -6.22 -13.05 8.02
C LYS A 107 -4.78 -13.57 7.92
N LEU A 108 -4.57 -14.87 8.11
CA LEU A 108 -3.22 -15.46 8.13
C LEU A 108 -2.56 -15.36 6.74
N ALA A 109 -3.28 -15.79 5.70
CA ALA A 109 -2.78 -15.76 4.34
C ALA A 109 -2.52 -14.33 3.86
N ALA A 110 -3.45 -13.40 4.13
CA ALA A 110 -3.29 -12.00 3.79
C ALA A 110 -2.06 -11.38 4.48
N SER A 111 -1.90 -11.58 5.78
CA SER A 111 -0.77 -11.01 6.53
C SER A 111 0.57 -11.54 6.04
N TRP A 112 0.64 -12.83 5.71
CA TRP A 112 1.85 -13.41 5.15
C TRP A 112 2.17 -12.91 3.74
N ALA A 113 1.16 -12.77 2.89
CA ALA A 113 1.31 -12.19 1.56
C ALA A 113 1.77 -10.73 1.63
N GLN A 114 1.18 -9.92 2.49
CA GLN A 114 1.59 -8.54 2.74
C GLN A 114 3.07 -8.47 3.16
N TYR A 115 3.50 -9.32 4.08
CA TYR A 115 4.90 -9.39 4.51
C TYR A 115 5.83 -9.70 3.34
N CYS A 116 5.56 -10.78 2.60
CA CYS A 116 6.37 -11.20 1.45
C CYS A 116 6.40 -10.17 0.33
N THR A 117 5.28 -9.51 0.08
CA THR A 117 5.17 -8.45 -0.95
C THR A 117 6.03 -7.25 -0.59
N GLN A 118 5.99 -6.79 0.63
CA GLN A 118 6.82 -5.68 1.10
C GLN A 118 8.31 -5.96 0.95
N GLU A 119 8.77 -7.17 1.31
CA GLU A 119 10.17 -7.58 1.11
C GLU A 119 10.57 -7.51 -0.37
N LYS A 120 9.78 -8.14 -1.25
CA LYS A 120 10.05 -8.15 -2.69
C LYS A 120 10.07 -6.76 -3.29
N LEU A 121 9.15 -5.88 -2.88
CA LEU A 121 9.10 -4.50 -3.34
C LEU A 121 10.32 -3.70 -2.86
N GLN A 122 10.76 -3.91 -1.63
CA GLN A 122 11.96 -3.25 -1.11
C GLN A 122 13.22 -3.74 -1.81
N GLU A 123 13.37 -5.04 -2.03
CA GLU A 123 14.49 -5.62 -2.79
C GLU A 123 14.54 -5.09 -4.22
N LEU A 124 13.38 -5.01 -4.88
CA LEU A 124 13.25 -4.45 -6.21
C LEU A 124 13.64 -2.97 -6.23
N SER A 125 13.15 -2.19 -5.29
CA SER A 125 13.43 -0.75 -5.20
C SER A 125 14.90 -0.48 -4.96
N ASN A 126 15.55 -1.27 -4.12
CA ASN A 126 17.00 -1.19 -3.92
C ASN A 126 17.76 -1.48 -5.22
N LYS A 127 17.35 -2.51 -5.97
CA LYS A 127 17.96 -2.86 -7.27
C LYS A 127 17.91 -1.72 -8.29
N TYR A 128 16.79 -1.01 -8.35
CA TYR A 128 16.55 0.10 -9.27
C TYR A 128 16.93 1.48 -8.68
N LYS A 129 17.46 1.52 -7.45
CA LYS A 129 17.78 2.75 -6.71
C LYS A 129 16.58 3.69 -6.58
N VAL A 130 15.41 3.11 -6.32
CA VAL A 130 14.16 3.82 -6.09
C VAL A 130 13.97 4.04 -4.59
N ASP A 131 13.68 5.27 -4.22
CA ASP A 131 13.29 5.64 -2.86
C ASP A 131 11.82 5.26 -2.65
N LEU A 132 11.61 4.06 -2.07
CA LEU A 132 10.28 3.49 -1.84
C LEU A 132 9.69 3.97 -0.53
N THR A 133 8.43 4.37 -0.58
CA THR A 133 7.58 4.55 0.62
C THR A 133 6.44 3.56 0.56
N LEU A 134 6.35 2.69 1.56
CA LEU A 134 5.18 1.82 1.71
C LEU A 134 4.08 2.59 2.45
N PHE A 135 2.89 2.59 1.86
CA PHE A 135 1.70 3.18 2.42
C PHE A 135 0.76 2.07 2.90
N HIS A 136 0.60 1.96 4.20
CA HIS A 136 -0.22 0.92 4.81
C HIS A 136 -1.68 1.35 4.84
N GLY A 137 -2.47 0.77 3.94
CA GLY A 137 -3.91 0.95 3.85
C GLY A 137 -4.65 0.17 4.94
N ARG A 138 -4.35 0.47 6.20
CA ARG A 138 -5.04 -0.13 7.34
C ARG A 138 -6.40 0.53 7.50
N GLY A 139 -7.37 0.10 6.68
CA GLY A 139 -8.75 0.49 6.85
C GLY A 139 -9.32 -0.11 8.14
N GLY A 140 -9.89 0.72 8.98
CA GLY A 140 -10.55 0.29 10.19
C GLY A 140 -9.82 0.59 11.49
N SER A 141 -10.53 0.42 12.59
CA SER A 141 -10.03 0.62 13.94
C SER A 141 -8.83 -0.28 14.24
N VAL A 142 -8.00 0.11 15.19
CA VAL A 142 -6.91 -0.69 15.75
C VAL A 142 -7.37 -2.12 16.07
N GLY A 143 -8.63 -2.29 16.50
CA GLY A 143 -9.27 -3.58 16.71
C GLY A 143 -9.51 -4.43 15.46
N ARG A 144 -9.36 -3.87 14.25
CA ARG A 144 -9.49 -4.61 12.98
C ARG A 144 -8.15 -5.15 12.46
N GLY A 145 -7.18 -5.43 13.32
CA GLY A 145 -5.96 -6.13 12.98
C GLY A 145 -4.69 -5.30 13.01
N GLY A 146 -4.73 -4.12 13.60
CA GLY A 146 -3.54 -3.43 14.05
C GLY A 146 -3.39 -3.70 15.54
N GLY A 147 -2.42 -4.50 15.94
CA GLY A 147 -1.92 -4.47 17.31
C GLY A 147 -1.44 -3.06 17.67
N PRO A 148 -0.87 -2.86 18.87
CA PRO A 148 -0.26 -1.59 19.22
C PRO A 148 0.67 -1.10 18.11
N ILE A 149 0.75 0.20 17.90
CA ILE A 149 1.53 0.84 16.82
C ILE A 149 2.96 0.33 16.80
N TYR A 150 3.56 0.19 17.97
CA TYR A 150 4.93 -0.25 18.16
C TYR A 150 5.16 -1.65 17.55
N GLU A 151 4.39 -2.66 17.99
CA GLU A 151 4.53 -4.02 17.48
C GLU A 151 4.21 -4.12 15.99
N ALA A 152 3.24 -3.34 15.54
CA ALA A 152 2.86 -3.31 14.14
C ALA A 152 3.97 -2.80 13.23
N LEU A 153 4.75 -1.81 13.67
CA LEU A 153 5.89 -1.29 12.90
C LEU A 153 7.10 -2.22 13.00
N LEU A 154 7.38 -2.78 14.16
CA LEU A 154 8.51 -3.72 14.34
C LEU A 154 8.25 -5.09 13.71
N SER A 155 6.99 -5.44 13.41
CA SER A 155 6.66 -6.66 12.68
C SER A 155 6.83 -6.55 11.16
N GLN A 156 7.14 -5.34 10.64
CA GLN A 156 7.38 -5.17 9.21
C GLN A 156 8.70 -5.83 8.78
N PRO A 157 8.83 -6.23 7.50
CA PRO A 157 10.08 -6.78 7.01
C PRO A 157 11.25 -5.81 7.20
N PRO A 158 12.46 -6.31 7.52
CA PRO A 158 13.64 -5.48 7.71
C PRO A 158 13.92 -4.58 6.51
N GLY A 159 14.14 -3.29 6.78
CA GLY A 159 14.47 -2.28 5.77
C GLY A 159 13.24 -1.71 5.02
N THR A 160 12.02 -2.16 5.30
CA THR A 160 10.80 -1.59 4.72
C THR A 160 10.33 -0.33 5.45
N VAL A 161 10.69 -0.20 6.72
CA VAL A 161 10.59 1.05 7.49
C VAL A 161 11.98 1.72 7.44
N ASN A 162 12.09 2.79 6.69
CA ASN A 162 13.37 3.51 6.46
C ASN A 162 13.19 5.00 6.74
N GLY A 163 13.23 5.36 8.02
CA GLY A 163 13.06 6.73 8.51
C GLY A 163 11.66 7.31 8.31
N ARG A 164 10.72 6.53 7.81
CA ARG A 164 9.34 6.97 7.57
C ARG A 164 8.35 5.83 7.55
N THR A 165 7.11 6.14 7.87
CA THR A 165 5.95 5.28 7.65
C THR A 165 4.79 6.13 7.18
N ARG A 166 3.91 5.55 6.37
CA ARG A 166 2.64 6.16 5.99
C ARG A 166 1.51 5.19 6.23
N VAL A 167 0.52 5.61 6.99
CA VAL A 167 -0.64 4.79 7.32
C VAL A 167 -1.93 5.58 7.09
N THR A 168 -3.02 4.88 6.78
CA THR A 168 -4.35 5.47 6.85
C THR A 168 -4.83 5.47 8.30
N GLU A 169 -5.42 6.58 8.73
CA GLU A 169 -6.19 6.65 9.96
C GLU A 169 -7.64 6.94 9.60
N GLN A 170 -8.58 6.21 10.18
CA GLN A 170 -10.01 6.51 9.98
C GLN A 170 -10.43 7.65 10.89
N GLY A 171 -11.43 8.43 10.41
CA GLY A 171 -11.88 9.63 11.11
C GLY A 171 -12.29 9.40 12.56
N GLU A 172 -12.95 8.28 12.84
CA GLU A 172 -13.36 7.87 14.18
C GLU A 172 -12.17 7.62 15.14
N ILE A 173 -11.02 7.22 14.61
CA ILE A 173 -9.82 6.94 15.42
C ILE A 173 -9.01 8.21 15.66
N ILE A 174 -9.09 9.20 14.77
CA ILE A 174 -8.36 10.46 14.91
C ILE A 174 -8.69 11.11 16.25
N GLN A 175 -9.97 11.14 16.62
CA GLN A 175 -10.38 11.68 17.90
C GLN A 175 -9.83 10.89 19.10
N GLN A 176 -9.80 9.57 19.01
CA GLN A 176 -9.27 8.73 20.08
C GLN A 176 -7.75 8.89 20.27
N LYS A 177 -7.03 9.13 19.18
CA LYS A 177 -5.55 9.23 19.20
C LYS A 177 -5.02 10.65 19.39
N TYR A 178 -5.79 11.66 18.99
CA TYR A 178 -5.29 13.03 18.85
C TYR A 178 -6.21 14.10 19.48
N ALA A 179 -7.26 13.71 20.20
CA ALA A 179 -8.23 14.66 20.75
C ALA A 179 -7.66 15.58 21.83
N THR A 180 -6.62 15.15 22.52
CA THR A 180 -5.93 15.96 23.53
C THR A 180 -4.44 16.00 23.24
N GLU A 181 -3.76 17.05 23.72
CA GLU A 181 -2.32 17.21 23.58
C GLU A 181 -1.55 15.97 24.09
N LEU A 182 -1.92 15.48 25.28
CA LEU A 182 -1.30 14.30 25.89
C LEU A 182 -1.45 13.03 25.03
N LEU A 183 -2.63 12.79 24.47
CA LEU A 183 -2.87 11.65 23.58
C LEU A 183 -2.10 11.78 22.25
N ALA A 184 -2.06 12.99 21.71
CA ALA A 184 -1.33 13.28 20.49
C ALA A 184 0.17 13.10 20.70
N GLU A 185 0.73 13.63 21.78
CA GLU A 185 2.15 13.46 22.15
C GLU A 185 2.52 11.98 22.33
N TYR A 186 1.72 11.23 23.09
CA TYR A 186 1.92 9.79 23.27
C TYR A 186 1.87 9.03 21.93
N THR A 187 0.86 9.32 21.10
CA THR A 187 0.68 8.63 19.82
C THR A 187 1.81 8.94 18.84
N LEU A 188 2.15 10.22 18.70
CA LEU A 188 3.24 10.65 17.82
C LEU A 188 4.61 10.16 18.34
N GLY A 189 4.83 10.23 19.64
CA GLY A 189 6.05 9.69 20.27
C GLY A 189 6.20 8.20 20.01
N THR A 190 5.11 7.42 20.10
CA THR A 190 5.12 5.99 19.79
C THR A 190 5.44 5.75 18.31
N TYR A 191 4.86 6.50 17.37
CA TYR A 191 5.20 6.39 15.95
C TYR A 191 6.67 6.73 15.68
N ILE A 192 7.14 7.85 16.22
CA ILE A 192 8.54 8.30 16.02
C ILE A 192 9.51 7.27 16.58
N GLY A 193 9.30 6.82 17.82
CA GLY A 193 10.14 5.82 18.47
C GLY A 193 10.19 4.50 17.71
N SER A 194 9.02 4.01 17.29
CA SER A 194 8.91 2.76 16.52
C SER A 194 9.59 2.84 15.15
N VAL A 195 9.43 3.96 14.44
CA VAL A 195 10.09 4.19 13.15
C VAL A 195 11.60 4.28 13.32
N LEU A 196 12.05 4.98 14.35
CA LEU A 196 13.48 5.11 14.67
C LEU A 196 14.10 3.75 14.98
N GLU A 197 13.46 2.97 15.84
CA GLU A 197 13.93 1.64 16.22
C GLU A 197 13.92 0.68 15.01
N ALA A 198 12.83 0.60 14.25
CA ALA A 198 12.75 -0.25 13.07
C ALA A 198 13.79 0.12 11.99
N THR A 199 14.22 1.39 11.97
CA THR A 199 15.24 1.87 11.01
C THR A 199 16.66 1.55 11.49
N LEU A 200 16.98 1.81 12.76
CA LEU A 200 18.32 1.68 13.31
C LEU A 200 18.63 0.25 13.79
N ALA A 201 17.63 -0.45 14.30
CA ALA A 201 17.71 -1.82 14.79
C ALA A 201 16.62 -2.70 14.14
N PRO A 202 16.69 -2.92 12.80
CA PRO A 202 15.65 -3.64 12.10
C PRO A 202 15.46 -5.05 12.63
N PRO A 203 14.23 -5.60 12.58
CA PRO A 203 13.93 -6.94 13.07
C PRO A 203 14.73 -8.01 12.33
N ILE A 204 14.88 -9.18 12.96
CA ILE A 204 15.62 -10.30 12.38
C ILE A 204 14.86 -10.87 11.18
N LYS A 205 15.55 -11.12 10.07
CA LYS A 205 14.97 -11.78 8.90
C LYS A 205 14.49 -13.20 9.24
N PRO A 206 13.28 -13.59 8.80
CA PRO A 206 12.78 -14.94 9.02
C PRO A 206 13.71 -16.00 8.42
N LYS A 207 13.95 -17.09 9.17
CA LYS A 207 14.74 -18.23 8.72
C LYS A 207 14.02 -19.00 7.58
N LYS A 208 14.79 -19.70 6.75
CA LYS A 208 14.24 -20.45 5.60
C LYS A 208 13.17 -21.47 6.00
N ASN A 209 13.35 -22.19 7.11
CA ASN A 209 12.37 -23.15 7.61
C ASN A 209 11.10 -22.46 8.12
N TRP A 210 11.18 -21.29 8.74
CA TRP A 210 10.00 -20.52 9.14
C TRP A 210 9.19 -20.07 7.93
N ARG A 211 9.86 -19.62 6.87
CA ARG A 211 9.20 -19.25 5.61
C ARG A 211 8.47 -20.45 4.96
N LYS A 212 9.12 -21.64 4.95
CA LYS A 212 8.46 -22.84 4.44
C LYS A 212 7.20 -23.18 5.23
N LEU A 213 7.27 -23.10 6.55
CA LEU A 213 6.12 -23.35 7.42
C LEU A 213 5.02 -22.32 7.17
N MET A 214 5.35 -21.02 7.16
CA MET A 214 4.38 -19.96 6.91
C MET A 214 3.72 -20.07 5.53
N ASN A 215 4.48 -20.44 4.50
CA ASN A 215 3.90 -20.67 3.17
C ASN A 215 2.89 -21.83 3.20
N ALA A 216 3.22 -22.96 3.85
CA ALA A 216 2.30 -24.09 3.96
C ALA A 216 1.05 -23.71 4.76
N MET A 217 1.21 -23.05 5.90
CA MET A 217 0.09 -22.59 6.74
C MET A 217 -0.79 -21.59 6.00
N SER A 218 -0.20 -20.68 5.25
CA SER A 218 -0.90 -19.66 4.45
C SER A 218 -1.81 -20.31 3.40
N ILE A 219 -1.30 -21.31 2.66
CA ILE A 219 -2.08 -22.02 1.64
C ILE A 219 -3.26 -22.76 2.29
N VAL A 220 -3.01 -23.53 3.36
CA VAL A 220 -4.06 -24.26 4.07
C VAL A 220 -5.12 -23.32 4.63
N SER A 221 -4.69 -22.20 5.24
CA SER A 221 -5.58 -21.20 5.80
C SER A 221 -6.44 -20.51 4.73
N ALA A 222 -5.85 -20.13 3.59
CA ALA A 222 -6.60 -19.53 2.49
C ALA A 222 -7.68 -20.48 1.93
N ASN A 223 -7.30 -21.74 1.72
CA ASN A 223 -8.24 -22.76 1.23
C ASN A 223 -9.38 -23.00 2.23
N ALA A 224 -9.06 -23.14 3.52
CA ALA A 224 -10.07 -23.33 4.57
C ALA A 224 -11.01 -22.11 4.66
N TYR A 225 -10.45 -20.89 4.63
CA TYR A 225 -11.25 -19.66 4.64
C TYR A 225 -12.20 -19.60 3.44
N ARG A 226 -11.69 -19.81 2.21
CA ARG A 226 -12.50 -19.74 0.99
C ARG A 226 -13.57 -20.83 0.93
N ASN A 227 -13.24 -22.05 1.35
CA ASN A 227 -14.20 -23.15 1.38
C ASN A 227 -15.36 -22.91 2.36
N ASN A 228 -15.10 -22.23 3.46
CA ASN A 228 -16.14 -21.94 4.46
C ASN A 228 -16.91 -20.66 4.10
N PHE A 229 -16.24 -19.61 3.63
CA PHE A 229 -16.84 -18.29 3.47
C PHE A 229 -17.56 -18.11 2.13
N PHE A 230 -17.09 -18.78 1.07
CA PHE A 230 -17.71 -18.73 -0.26
C PHE A 230 -18.52 -19.99 -0.59
N ASN A 231 -18.81 -20.81 0.39
CA ASN A 231 -19.71 -21.95 0.21
C ASN A 231 -21.15 -21.44 0.06
N LYS A 232 -21.88 -21.97 -0.95
CA LYS A 232 -23.28 -21.59 -1.22
C LYS A 232 -24.22 -21.84 -0.04
N ASP A 233 -23.85 -22.72 0.88
CA ASP A 233 -24.64 -23.05 2.07
C ASP A 233 -24.46 -22.02 3.21
N PHE A 234 -23.57 -21.02 3.05
CA PHE A 234 -23.29 -20.00 4.05
C PHE A 234 -24.04 -18.66 3.75
N LEU A 235 -24.59 -18.51 2.57
CA LEU A 235 -25.40 -17.39 2.11
C LEU A 235 -26.85 -17.83 1.94
#